data_e5b6c229e26c8813700e709d5929220e
#
_entry.id   e5b6c229e26c8813700e709d5929220e
#
_cell.length_a   1.000
_cell.length_b   1.000
_cell.length_c   1.000
_cell.angle_alpha   90.00
_cell.angle_beta   90.00
_cell.angle_gamma   90.00
#
_symmetry.space_group_name_H-M   'P 1'
#
loop_
_entity.id
_entity.type
_entity.pdbx_description
1 polymer ?
#
loop_
_entity_poly.entity_id
_entity_poly.type
_entity_poly.pdbx_seq_one_letter_code
_entity_poly.pdbx_strand_id
1 'polypeptide(L)'
;LALIQGLVSIIVYGDDHVWNKTMSPVVSQWFGGFLFQQFMKKYFDVEIRDVRDGIPFLSTHKDGIMITKGICFLKHYFVINPYRELPGQPKFLPYRESKDYLIRAIIGREDKYRTPYDMILSIIGHAYGTYASNLDAYEKLSCLYAAAMKKLGLETVDVLRKCVKDASADDVQGLNRQGITLEQVEAGFPSWETLIKQNEMRYEYHL
;
A
#
# COMPACT_ATOMS: atom_id res chain seq x y z
N LEU A 1 -3.95 -17.85 25.68
CA LEU A 1 -5.03 -18.84 25.50
C LEU A 1 -5.89 -18.51 24.29
N ALA A 2 -6.46 -17.31 24.17
CA ALA A 2 -7.32 -16.91 23.03
C ALA A 2 -6.58 -16.97 21.67
N LEU A 3 -5.29 -16.65 21.62
CA LEU A 3 -4.44 -16.79 20.44
C LEU A 3 -4.23 -18.27 20.06
N ILE A 4 -4.02 -19.13 21.05
CA ILE A 4 -3.83 -20.58 20.85
C ILE A 4 -5.12 -21.23 20.32
N GLN A 5 -6.28 -20.68 20.67
CA GLN A 5 -7.59 -21.18 20.22
C GLN A 5 -8.03 -20.59 18.87
N GLY A 6 -7.20 -19.74 18.23
CA GLY A 6 -7.57 -19.08 16.97
C GLY A 6 -8.65 -18.00 17.08
N LEU A 7 -8.98 -17.58 18.30
CA LEU A 7 -10.01 -16.57 18.58
C LEU A 7 -9.49 -15.13 18.33
N VAL A 8 -8.19 -14.96 18.30
CA VAL A 8 -7.53 -13.67 18.05
C VAL A 8 -6.41 -13.88 17.04
N SER A 9 -6.40 -13.07 16.01
CA SER A 9 -5.30 -12.97 15.05
C SER A 9 -4.66 -11.60 15.14
N ILE A 10 -3.34 -11.53 15.12
CA ILE A 10 -2.58 -10.28 15.25
C ILE A 10 -1.60 -10.19 14.09
N ILE A 11 -1.59 -9.04 13.43
CA ILE A 11 -0.56 -8.65 12.47
C ILE A 11 0.21 -7.47 13.07
N VAL A 12 1.52 -7.60 13.15
CA VAL A 12 2.41 -6.58 13.73
C VAL A 12 3.44 -6.15 12.71
N TYR A 13 3.66 -4.84 12.60
CA TYR A 13 4.72 -4.25 11.81
C TYR A 13 5.31 -3.03 12.54
N GLY A 14 6.47 -3.23 13.15
CA GLY A 14 7.06 -2.22 14.03
C GLY A 14 6.15 -1.93 15.23
N ASP A 15 5.73 -0.69 15.35
CA ASP A 15 4.79 -0.19 16.37
C ASP A 15 3.31 -0.26 15.93
N ASP A 16 3.06 -0.49 14.64
CA ASP A 16 1.71 -0.67 14.11
C ASP A 16 1.23 -2.12 14.26
N HIS A 17 -0.01 -2.32 14.70
CA HIS A 17 -0.61 -3.65 14.79
C HIS A 17 -2.11 -3.64 14.52
N VAL A 18 -2.60 -4.72 13.93
CA VAL A 18 -4.02 -4.98 13.69
C VAL A 18 -4.43 -6.28 14.36
N TRP A 19 -5.54 -6.24 15.04
CA TRP A 19 -6.11 -7.36 15.76
C TRP A 19 -7.45 -7.73 15.14
N ASN A 20 -7.63 -9.01 14.88
CA ASN A 20 -8.93 -9.58 14.55
C ASN A 20 -9.37 -10.49 15.70
N LYS A 21 -10.60 -10.32 16.16
CA LYS A 21 -11.18 -11.15 17.24
C LYS A 21 -12.51 -11.75 16.76
N THR A 22 -12.59 -13.05 16.88
CA THR A 22 -13.81 -13.84 16.70
C THR A 22 -14.37 -14.21 18.08
N MET A 23 -14.82 -13.22 18.84
CA MET A 23 -15.35 -13.41 20.19
C MET A 23 -16.79 -12.95 20.25
N SER A 24 -17.55 -13.50 21.23
CA SER A 24 -18.89 -12.97 21.50
C SER A 24 -18.82 -11.49 21.89
N PRO A 25 -19.88 -10.70 21.62
CA PRO A 25 -19.91 -9.28 21.98
C PRO A 25 -19.57 -9.02 23.44
N VAL A 26 -20.00 -9.88 24.35
CA VAL A 26 -19.74 -9.75 25.80
C VAL A 26 -18.25 -9.91 26.09
N VAL A 27 -17.60 -10.94 25.56
CA VAL A 27 -16.15 -11.16 25.75
C VAL A 27 -15.34 -10.09 25.02
N SER A 28 -15.80 -9.64 23.86
CA SER A 28 -15.17 -8.58 23.08
C SER A 28 -15.06 -7.25 23.83
N GLN A 29 -16.00 -6.92 24.71
CA GLN A 29 -15.93 -5.71 25.57
C GLN A 29 -14.71 -5.73 26.49
N TRP A 30 -14.34 -6.88 27.04
CA TRP A 30 -13.17 -7.04 27.93
C TRP A 30 -11.83 -6.92 27.18
N PHE A 31 -11.84 -7.12 25.87
CA PHE A 31 -10.66 -6.99 25.00
C PHE A 31 -10.77 -5.77 24.06
N GLY A 32 -11.58 -4.79 24.43
CA GLY A 32 -11.71 -3.54 23.71
C GLY A 32 -10.40 -2.75 23.71
N GLY A 33 -10.19 -1.94 22.69
CA GLY A 33 -8.97 -1.17 22.54
C GLY A 33 -8.61 -0.31 23.74
N PHE A 34 -9.61 0.29 24.40
CA PHE A 34 -9.41 1.11 25.60
C PHE A 34 -8.88 0.30 26.80
N LEU A 35 -9.45 -0.87 27.07
CA LEU A 35 -8.97 -1.73 28.15
C LEU A 35 -7.59 -2.26 27.87
N PHE A 36 -7.28 -2.57 26.62
CA PHE A 36 -5.95 -2.96 26.19
C PHE A 36 -4.94 -1.83 26.41
N GLN A 37 -5.27 -0.59 26.05
CA GLN A 37 -4.42 0.58 26.34
C GLN A 37 -4.13 0.71 27.84
N GLN A 38 -5.14 0.61 28.69
CA GLN A 38 -4.99 0.68 30.15
C GLN A 38 -4.11 -0.45 30.67
N PHE A 39 -4.32 -1.67 30.18
CA PHE A 39 -3.52 -2.83 30.55
C PHE A 39 -2.05 -2.64 30.18
N MET A 40 -1.76 -2.25 28.93
CA MET A 40 -0.39 -2.02 28.45
C MET A 40 0.31 -0.90 29.24
N LYS A 41 -0.39 0.20 29.52
CA LYS A 41 0.16 1.30 30.33
C LYS A 41 0.42 0.86 31.77
N LYS A 42 -0.51 0.14 32.38
CA LYS A 42 -0.40 -0.26 33.80
C LYS A 42 0.68 -1.27 34.05
N TYR A 43 0.84 -2.28 33.18
CA TYR A 43 1.71 -3.43 33.46
C TYR A 43 3.04 -3.38 32.73
N PHE A 44 3.13 -2.63 31.63
CA PHE A 44 4.33 -2.57 30.78
C PHE A 44 4.86 -1.15 30.58
N ASP A 45 4.18 -0.14 31.11
CA ASP A 45 4.46 1.29 30.88
C ASP A 45 4.53 1.67 29.38
N VAL A 46 3.77 0.96 28.55
CA VAL A 46 3.68 1.22 27.10
C VAL A 46 2.45 2.07 26.81
N GLU A 47 2.66 3.19 26.17
CA GLU A 47 1.59 4.06 25.69
C GLU A 47 1.15 3.64 24.28
N ILE A 48 -0.09 3.16 24.15
CA ILE A 48 -0.68 2.85 22.85
C ILE A 48 -1.49 4.05 22.39
N ARG A 49 -1.16 4.56 21.20
CA ARG A 49 -1.84 5.68 20.57
C ARG A 49 -2.87 5.18 19.56
N ASP A 50 -3.88 5.99 19.31
CA ASP A 50 -4.83 5.82 18.20
C ASP A 50 -5.47 4.43 18.08
N VAL A 51 -5.93 3.85 19.18
CA VAL A 51 -6.75 2.63 19.10
C VAL A 51 -8.06 2.94 18.41
N ARG A 52 -8.30 2.26 17.29
CA ARG A 52 -9.54 2.41 16.51
C ARG A 52 -10.18 1.05 16.30
N ASP A 53 -11.39 0.90 16.78
CA ASP A 53 -12.24 -0.19 16.37
C ASP A 53 -12.84 0.12 15.00
N GLY A 54 -12.85 -0.82 14.10
CA GLY A 54 -13.32 -0.57 12.75
C GLY A 54 -13.79 -1.81 12.01
N ILE A 55 -14.52 -1.56 10.94
CA ILE A 55 -14.90 -2.58 9.98
C ILE A 55 -13.66 -2.94 9.16
N PRO A 56 -13.36 -4.24 8.95
CA PRO A 56 -12.12 -4.67 8.28
C PRO A 56 -12.02 -4.22 6.82
N PHE A 57 -13.11 -3.78 6.20
CA PHE A 57 -13.16 -3.48 4.78
C PHE A 57 -13.53 -2.06 4.50
N LEU A 58 -12.93 -1.52 3.46
CA LEU A 58 -13.39 -0.36 2.78
C LEU A 58 -14.31 -0.82 1.63
N SER A 59 -15.57 -0.45 1.69
CA SER A 59 -16.41 -0.42 0.51
C SER A 59 -16.10 0.86 -0.25
N THR A 60 -15.36 0.77 -1.33
CA THR A 60 -15.04 1.96 -2.12
C THR A 60 -16.16 2.31 -3.06
N HIS A 61 -16.36 3.59 -3.18
CA HIS A 61 -17.21 4.10 -4.21
C HIS A 61 -16.81 5.47 -4.69
N LYS A 62 -16.49 5.56 -5.93
CA LYS A 62 -16.60 6.77 -6.74
C LYS A 62 -17.80 6.56 -7.66
N ASP A 63 -18.57 7.60 -7.92
CA ASP A 63 -19.73 7.56 -8.81
C ASP A 63 -20.97 6.80 -8.33
N GLY A 64 -21.39 7.13 -7.11
CA GLY A 64 -22.62 6.58 -6.52
C GLY A 64 -22.40 5.37 -5.64
N ILE A 65 -21.21 4.96 -5.29
CA ILE A 65 -20.87 3.88 -4.40
C ILE A 65 -20.28 4.43 -3.10
N MET A 66 -20.65 3.93 -1.95
CA MET A 66 -20.16 4.41 -0.66
C MET A 66 -18.74 3.95 -0.38
N ILE A 67 -17.91 4.87 0.08
CA ILE A 67 -16.65 4.48 0.73
C ILE A 67 -16.91 4.38 2.22
N THR A 68 -17.02 3.18 2.71
CA THR A 68 -16.96 2.95 4.15
C THR A 68 -15.49 2.78 4.51
N LYS A 69 -14.91 3.78 5.21
CA LYS A 69 -13.52 3.69 5.66
C LYS A 69 -13.41 2.57 6.69
N GLY A 70 -12.71 1.52 6.29
CA GLY A 70 -12.33 0.42 7.17
C GLY A 70 -11.09 0.73 8.00
N ILE A 71 -10.48 -0.31 8.56
CA ILE A 71 -9.22 -0.21 9.28
C ILE A 71 -8.13 0.28 8.33
N CYS A 72 -7.38 1.29 8.77
CA CYS A 72 -6.18 1.77 8.11
C CYS A 72 -4.95 1.13 8.77
N PHE A 73 -4.18 0.35 8.02
CA PHE A 73 -2.92 -0.25 8.46
C PHE A 73 -1.79 0.16 7.51
N LEU A 74 -0.71 0.67 8.03
CA LEU A 74 0.42 1.20 7.24
C LEU A 74 -0.03 2.20 6.15
N LYS A 75 -1.01 3.05 6.50
CA LYS A 75 -1.63 4.03 5.58
C LYS A 75 -2.36 3.43 4.38
N HIS A 76 -2.70 2.16 4.44
CA HIS A 76 -3.56 1.49 3.47
C HIS A 76 -4.86 1.03 4.12
N TYR A 77 -5.92 1.15 3.37
CA TYR A 77 -7.19 0.48 3.61
C TYR A 77 -7.20 -0.83 2.83
N PHE A 78 -8.20 -1.66 3.06
CA PHE A 78 -8.39 -2.90 2.32
C PHE A 78 -9.69 -2.84 1.54
N VAL A 79 -9.63 -3.16 0.26
CA VAL A 79 -10.78 -3.22 -0.64
C VAL A 79 -10.97 -4.63 -1.16
N ILE A 80 -12.22 -4.97 -1.49
CA ILE A 80 -12.49 -6.23 -2.17
C ILE A 80 -11.86 -6.16 -3.55
N ASN A 81 -11.05 -7.16 -3.90
CA ASN A 81 -10.44 -7.24 -5.21
C ASN A 81 -11.52 -7.46 -6.28
N PRO A 82 -11.69 -6.55 -7.26
CA PRO A 82 -12.64 -6.75 -8.35
C PRO A 82 -12.27 -7.94 -9.25
N TYR A 83 -11.02 -8.37 -9.21
CA TYR A 83 -10.47 -9.47 -10.02
C TYR A 83 -10.35 -10.79 -9.24
N ARG A 84 -10.92 -10.88 -8.02
CA ARG A 84 -10.81 -12.04 -7.12
C ARG A 84 -11.29 -13.36 -7.69
N GLU A 85 -12.09 -13.32 -8.74
CA GLU A 85 -12.60 -14.52 -9.44
C GLU A 85 -11.57 -15.09 -10.44
N LEU A 86 -10.50 -14.34 -10.75
CA LEU A 86 -9.42 -14.84 -11.58
C LEU A 86 -8.52 -15.76 -10.74
N PRO A 87 -7.95 -16.82 -11.36
CA PRO A 87 -7.04 -17.73 -10.67
C PRO A 87 -5.85 -16.97 -10.02
N GLY A 88 -5.46 -17.37 -8.83
CA GLY A 88 -4.32 -16.80 -8.11
C GLY A 88 -4.53 -15.41 -7.53
N GLN A 89 -5.66 -14.75 -7.77
CA GLN A 89 -5.92 -13.40 -7.28
C GLN A 89 -6.31 -13.40 -5.79
N PRO A 90 -5.76 -12.45 -5.00
CA PRO A 90 -6.14 -12.31 -3.61
C PRO A 90 -7.57 -11.78 -3.48
N LYS A 91 -8.25 -12.14 -2.40
CA LYS A 91 -9.61 -11.66 -2.10
C LYS A 91 -9.66 -10.16 -1.82
N PHE A 92 -8.61 -9.60 -1.25
CA PHE A 92 -8.51 -8.19 -0.86
C PHE A 92 -7.25 -7.57 -1.41
N LEU A 93 -7.32 -6.28 -1.74
CA LEU A 93 -6.17 -5.48 -2.15
C LEU A 93 -5.95 -4.31 -1.19
N PRO A 94 -4.70 -3.91 -0.96
CA PRO A 94 -4.41 -2.67 -0.27
C PRO A 94 -4.86 -1.48 -1.13
N TYR A 95 -5.47 -0.49 -0.49
CA TYR A 95 -5.98 0.73 -1.11
C TYR A 95 -5.47 1.97 -0.39
N ARG A 96 -5.07 2.96 -1.15
CA ARG A 96 -4.72 4.29 -0.65
C ARG A 96 -5.43 5.34 -1.48
N GLU A 97 -5.78 6.47 -0.86
CA GLU A 97 -6.41 7.58 -1.57
C GLU A 97 -5.48 8.18 -2.64
N SER A 98 -6.04 8.61 -3.78
CA SER A 98 -5.26 9.14 -4.92
C SER A 98 -4.36 10.30 -4.54
N LYS A 99 -4.86 11.20 -3.67
CA LYS A 99 -4.07 12.35 -3.19
C LYS A 99 -2.77 11.94 -2.49
N ASP A 100 -2.77 10.82 -1.75
CA ASP A 100 -1.60 10.37 -1.02
C ASP A 100 -0.51 9.82 -1.95
N TYR A 101 -0.91 9.17 -3.06
CA TYR A 101 0.01 8.77 -4.11
C TYR A 101 0.64 9.98 -4.81
N LEU A 102 -0.20 10.96 -5.21
CA LEU A 102 0.26 12.14 -5.94
C LEU A 102 1.19 13.00 -5.10
N ILE A 103 0.84 13.28 -3.84
CA ILE A 103 1.69 14.06 -2.94
C ILE A 103 3.06 13.39 -2.81
N ARG A 104 3.11 12.08 -2.60
CA ARG A 104 4.36 11.35 -2.45
C ARG A 104 5.15 11.24 -3.74
N ALA A 105 4.49 11.11 -4.88
CA ALA A 105 5.14 11.08 -6.19
C ALA A 105 5.80 12.43 -6.53
N ILE A 106 5.16 13.56 -6.15
CA ILE A 106 5.62 14.91 -6.50
C ILE A 106 6.59 15.47 -5.45
N ILE A 107 6.19 15.44 -4.19
CA ILE A 107 6.95 16.11 -3.10
C ILE A 107 8.05 15.19 -2.55
N GLY A 108 7.80 13.89 -2.49
CA GLY A 108 8.73 12.92 -1.92
C GLY A 108 8.88 13.03 -0.40
N ARG A 109 10.05 12.61 0.09
CA ARG A 109 10.47 12.82 1.47
C ARG A 109 11.13 14.20 1.56
N GLU A 110 10.77 14.95 2.61
CA GLU A 110 11.15 16.36 2.80
C GLU A 110 12.66 16.63 2.81
N ASP A 111 13.48 15.60 3.05
CA ASP A 111 14.91 15.74 3.33
C ASP A 111 15.81 15.36 2.14
N LYS A 112 15.26 14.99 0.99
CA LYS A 112 16.08 14.56 -0.15
C LYS A 112 15.90 15.47 -1.36
N TYR A 113 17.02 15.99 -1.86
CA TYR A 113 17.07 16.63 -3.18
C TYR A 113 16.57 15.64 -4.23
N ARG A 114 15.58 16.04 -5.02
CA ARG A 114 15.01 15.22 -6.07
C ARG A 114 15.46 15.70 -7.44
N THR A 115 16.09 14.79 -8.12
CA THR A 115 16.29 14.94 -9.55
C THR A 115 14.98 14.62 -10.29
N PRO A 116 14.80 15.08 -11.54
CA PRO A 116 13.69 14.66 -12.36
C PRO A 116 13.61 13.14 -12.55
N TYR A 117 14.74 12.44 -12.49
CA TYR A 117 14.85 10.98 -12.58
C TYR A 117 14.27 10.29 -11.34
N ASP A 118 14.56 10.80 -10.14
CA ASP A 118 13.99 10.28 -8.89
C ASP A 118 12.46 10.41 -8.90
N MET A 119 11.94 11.48 -9.48
CA MET A 119 10.51 11.67 -9.62
C MET A 119 9.88 10.60 -10.54
N ILE A 120 10.53 10.26 -11.67
CA ILE A 120 10.08 9.20 -12.56
C ILE A 120 10.05 7.85 -11.84
N LEU A 121 11.13 7.49 -11.15
CA LEU A 121 11.20 6.25 -10.34
C LEU A 121 10.09 6.21 -9.29
N SER A 122 9.87 7.33 -8.62
CA SER A 122 8.81 7.46 -7.63
C SER A 122 7.42 7.28 -8.23
N ILE A 123 7.15 7.86 -9.41
CA ILE A 123 5.88 7.71 -10.11
C ILE A 123 5.65 6.24 -10.49
N ILE A 124 6.65 5.57 -11.06
CA ILE A 124 6.57 4.15 -11.40
C ILE A 124 6.33 3.32 -10.14
N GLY A 125 7.11 3.53 -9.09
CA GLY A 125 6.93 2.82 -7.81
C GLY A 125 5.54 3.00 -7.21
N HIS A 126 4.99 4.21 -7.29
CA HIS A 126 3.62 4.47 -6.83
C HIS A 126 2.56 3.86 -7.73
N ALA A 127 2.79 3.76 -9.04
CA ALA A 127 1.88 3.05 -9.94
C ALA A 127 1.78 1.56 -9.56
N TYR A 128 2.90 0.90 -9.32
CA TYR A 128 2.93 -0.47 -8.79
C TYR A 128 2.27 -0.57 -7.40
N GLY A 129 2.44 0.44 -6.56
CA GLY A 129 1.84 0.55 -5.24
C GLY A 129 0.32 0.74 -5.25
N THR A 130 -0.32 0.99 -6.39
CA THR A 130 -1.79 1.01 -6.50
C THR A 130 -2.40 -0.39 -6.42
N TYR A 131 -1.64 -1.44 -6.69
CA TYR A 131 -2.08 -2.85 -6.67
C TYR A 131 -3.30 -3.13 -7.56
N ALA A 132 -3.51 -2.36 -8.62
CA ALA A 132 -4.75 -2.37 -9.41
C ALA A 132 -6.03 -2.16 -8.56
N SER A 133 -5.93 -1.46 -7.43
CA SER A 133 -7.06 -1.19 -6.52
C SER A 133 -7.62 0.21 -6.64
N ASN A 134 -6.89 1.16 -7.23
CA ASN A 134 -7.29 2.56 -7.38
C ASN A 134 -7.00 3.06 -8.79
N LEU A 135 -7.99 2.94 -9.67
CA LEU A 135 -7.88 3.36 -11.07
C LEU A 135 -7.66 4.88 -11.20
N ASP A 136 -8.34 5.69 -10.39
CA ASP A 136 -8.18 7.15 -10.39
C ASP A 136 -6.74 7.59 -10.07
N ALA A 137 -6.10 6.92 -9.10
CA ALA A 137 -4.69 7.16 -8.77
C ALA A 137 -3.77 6.74 -9.93
N TYR A 138 -4.03 5.58 -10.52
CA TYR A 138 -3.26 5.06 -11.65
C TYR A 138 -3.32 5.99 -12.85
N GLU A 139 -4.51 6.45 -13.27
CA GLU A 139 -4.68 7.36 -14.39
C GLU A 139 -3.95 8.70 -14.16
N LYS A 140 -4.06 9.27 -12.95
CA LYS A 140 -3.35 10.50 -12.60
C LYS A 140 -1.83 10.33 -12.60
N LEU A 141 -1.34 9.19 -12.09
CA LEU A 141 0.10 8.87 -12.13
C LEU A 141 0.58 8.66 -13.57
N SER A 142 -0.23 8.05 -14.43
CA SER A 142 0.06 7.90 -15.86
C SER A 142 0.20 9.26 -16.57
N CYS A 143 -0.76 10.16 -16.32
CA CYS A 143 -0.67 11.53 -16.85
C CYS A 143 0.58 12.27 -16.34
N LEU A 144 0.89 12.13 -15.06
CA LEU A 144 2.07 12.75 -14.45
C LEU A 144 3.37 12.19 -15.05
N TYR A 145 3.42 10.86 -15.27
CA TYR A 145 4.54 10.21 -15.93
C TYR A 145 4.76 10.75 -17.34
N ALA A 146 3.70 10.80 -18.17
CA ALA A 146 3.77 11.30 -19.54
C ALA A 146 4.25 12.78 -19.57
N ALA A 147 3.76 13.62 -18.66
CA ALA A 147 4.17 15.00 -18.54
C ALA A 147 5.65 15.14 -18.14
N ALA A 148 6.12 14.32 -17.20
CA ALA A 148 7.52 14.31 -16.76
C ALA A 148 8.46 13.87 -17.89
N MET A 149 8.11 12.81 -18.62
CA MET A 149 8.88 12.33 -19.77
C MET A 149 8.98 13.38 -20.86
N LYS A 150 7.89 14.02 -21.22
CA LYS A 150 7.85 15.11 -22.21
C LYS A 150 8.73 16.30 -21.79
N LYS A 151 8.68 16.68 -20.51
CA LYS A 151 9.48 17.80 -19.98
C LYS A 151 10.97 17.52 -20.02
N LEU A 152 11.39 16.28 -19.87
CA LEU A 152 12.78 15.88 -19.91
C LEU A 152 13.33 15.77 -21.34
N GLY A 153 12.47 15.80 -22.36
CA GLY A 153 12.87 15.74 -23.77
C GLY A 153 13.57 14.44 -24.15
N LEU A 154 13.35 13.37 -23.42
CA LEU A 154 14.07 12.12 -23.54
C LEU A 154 13.13 11.03 -24.08
N GLU A 155 13.59 10.27 -25.06
CA GLU A 155 12.91 9.07 -25.50
C GLU A 155 12.95 7.99 -24.42
N THR A 156 11.91 7.21 -24.33
CA THR A 156 11.53 6.42 -23.15
C THR A 156 12.63 5.50 -22.60
N VAL A 157 13.35 4.81 -23.47
CA VAL A 157 14.32 3.75 -23.06
C VAL A 157 15.58 4.35 -22.43
N ASP A 158 16.10 5.43 -22.99
CA ASP A 158 17.36 6.03 -22.51
C ASP A 158 17.20 6.74 -21.17
N VAL A 159 16.02 7.34 -20.94
CA VAL A 159 15.70 7.95 -19.64
C VAL A 159 15.66 6.90 -18.56
N LEU A 160 14.94 5.81 -18.81
CA LEU A 160 14.73 4.78 -17.81
C LEU A 160 16.02 4.04 -17.47
N ARG A 161 16.85 3.74 -18.48
CA ARG A 161 18.21 3.20 -18.27
C ARG A 161 19.07 4.15 -17.44
N LYS A 162 18.97 5.45 -17.69
CA LYS A 162 19.69 6.44 -16.92
C LYS A 162 19.15 6.54 -15.48
N CYS A 163 17.82 6.53 -15.30
CA CYS A 163 17.21 6.47 -13.98
C CYS A 163 17.70 5.28 -13.16
N VAL A 164 17.75 4.10 -13.78
CA VAL A 164 18.23 2.87 -13.13
C VAL A 164 19.71 2.96 -12.79
N LYS A 165 20.52 3.49 -13.69
CA LYS A 165 21.99 3.64 -13.49
C LYS A 165 22.32 4.65 -12.39
N ASP A 166 21.57 5.73 -12.33
CA ASP A 166 21.81 6.84 -11.40
C ASP A 166 20.97 6.70 -10.10
N ALA A 167 20.18 5.60 -9.98
CA ALA A 167 19.38 5.33 -8.80
C ALA A 167 20.24 5.18 -7.54
N SER A 168 19.86 5.83 -6.47
CA SER A 168 20.51 5.66 -5.19
C SER A 168 20.25 4.27 -4.60
N ALA A 169 21.15 3.79 -3.73
CA ALA A 169 20.94 2.53 -3.02
C ALA A 169 19.62 2.50 -2.22
N ASP A 170 19.20 3.65 -1.70
CA ASP A 170 17.93 3.81 -0.99
C ASP A 170 16.72 3.66 -1.92
N ASP A 171 16.79 4.17 -3.15
CA ASP A 171 15.72 4.08 -4.13
C ASP A 171 15.57 2.63 -4.63
N VAL A 172 16.70 1.97 -4.92
CA VAL A 172 16.75 0.54 -5.27
C VAL A 172 16.18 -0.31 -4.11
N GLN A 173 16.55 -0.01 -2.87
CA GLN A 173 15.98 -0.71 -1.71
C GLN A 173 14.48 -0.44 -1.57
N GLY A 174 14.03 0.78 -1.85
CA GLY A 174 12.61 1.15 -1.83
C GLY A 174 11.80 0.37 -2.86
N LEU A 175 12.31 0.22 -4.08
CA LEU A 175 11.71 -0.59 -5.14
C LEU A 175 11.68 -2.07 -4.75
N ASN A 176 12.79 -2.61 -4.27
CA ASN A 176 12.90 -4.01 -3.86
C ASN A 176 11.91 -4.37 -2.74
N ARG A 177 11.71 -3.48 -1.74
CA ARG A 177 10.69 -3.67 -0.69
C ARG A 177 9.27 -3.76 -1.24
N GLN A 178 9.01 -3.17 -2.40
CA GLN A 178 7.74 -3.24 -3.10
C GLN A 178 7.67 -4.42 -4.08
N GLY A 179 8.73 -5.20 -4.20
CA GLY A 179 8.84 -6.29 -5.17
C GLY A 179 8.91 -5.80 -6.61
N ILE A 180 9.46 -4.61 -6.83
CA ILE A 180 9.67 -4.03 -8.17
C ILE A 180 11.12 -4.24 -8.56
N THR A 181 11.35 -4.90 -9.68
CA THR A 181 12.69 -5.12 -10.24
C THR A 181 13.16 -3.95 -11.10
N LEU A 182 14.47 -3.81 -11.28
CA LEU A 182 15.02 -2.79 -12.17
C LEU A 182 14.56 -3.00 -13.62
N GLU A 183 14.39 -4.24 -14.06
CA GLU A 183 13.83 -4.56 -15.38
C GLU A 183 12.40 -4.04 -15.55
N GLN A 184 11.58 -4.14 -14.51
CA GLN A 184 10.23 -3.56 -14.52
C GLN A 184 10.27 -2.04 -14.61
N VAL A 185 11.26 -1.39 -13.99
CA VAL A 185 11.47 0.05 -14.13
C VAL A 185 11.91 0.41 -15.54
N GLU A 186 12.83 -0.35 -16.12
CA GLU A 186 13.28 -0.14 -17.51
C GLU A 186 12.17 -0.34 -18.55
N ALA A 187 11.18 -1.20 -18.25
CA ALA A 187 9.99 -1.37 -19.07
C ALA A 187 9.06 -0.14 -19.07
N GLY A 188 9.25 0.80 -18.14
CA GLY A 188 8.49 2.03 -18.06
C GLY A 188 7.26 1.96 -17.15
N PHE A 189 6.28 2.81 -17.42
CA PHE A 189 5.05 2.86 -16.65
C PHE A 189 4.24 1.57 -16.86
N PRO A 190 3.86 0.86 -15.78
CA PRO A 190 3.19 -0.44 -15.90
C PRO A 190 1.80 -0.29 -16.52
N SER A 191 1.38 -1.26 -17.34
CA SER A 191 -0.02 -1.35 -17.75
C SER A 191 -0.90 -1.83 -16.58
N TRP A 192 -2.20 -1.57 -16.68
CA TRP A 192 -3.15 -2.02 -15.66
C TRP A 192 -3.17 -3.56 -15.53
N GLU A 193 -3.06 -4.26 -16.65
CA GLU A 193 -2.99 -5.71 -16.71
C GLU A 193 -1.72 -6.24 -16.04
N THR A 194 -0.60 -5.53 -16.18
CA THR A 194 0.65 -5.86 -15.48
C THR A 194 0.46 -5.82 -13.97
N LEU A 195 -0.27 -4.81 -13.45
CA LEU A 195 -0.56 -4.69 -12.03
C LEU A 195 -1.46 -5.83 -11.52
N ILE A 196 -2.45 -6.24 -12.30
CA ILE A 196 -3.32 -7.38 -11.97
C ILE A 196 -2.49 -8.67 -11.90
N LYS A 197 -1.66 -8.94 -12.90
CA LYS A 197 -0.78 -10.11 -12.93
C LYS A 197 0.21 -10.14 -11.77
N GLN A 198 0.73 -8.98 -11.37
CA GLN A 198 1.67 -8.90 -10.27
C GLN A 198 1.02 -9.23 -8.91
N ASN A 199 -0.26 -8.95 -8.74
CA ASN A 199 -0.98 -9.37 -7.54
C ASN A 199 -1.05 -10.89 -7.43
N GLU A 200 -1.25 -11.60 -8.53
CA GLU A 200 -1.20 -13.07 -8.59
C GLU A 200 0.14 -13.60 -8.08
N MET A 201 1.26 -13.12 -8.65
CA MET A 201 2.60 -13.56 -8.27
C MET A 201 2.96 -13.28 -6.80
N ARG A 202 2.47 -12.18 -6.21
CA ARG A 202 2.80 -11.80 -4.83
C ARG A 202 2.21 -12.71 -3.79
N TYR A 203 1.13 -13.41 -4.09
CA TYR A 203 0.41 -14.25 -3.13
C TYR A 203 0.74 -15.75 -3.27
N GLU A 204 1.33 -16.18 -4.38
CA GLU A 204 1.81 -17.56 -4.53
C GLU A 204 2.97 -17.92 -3.59
N TYR A 205 3.72 -16.93 -3.10
CA TYR A 205 4.87 -17.15 -2.20
C TYR A 205 4.51 -17.20 -0.72
N HIS A 206 3.24 -17.08 -0.35
CA HIS A 206 2.79 -17.02 1.05
C HIS A 206 1.81 -18.12 1.46
N LEU A 207 1.63 -19.12 0.63
CA LEU A 207 0.93 -20.37 0.92
C LEU A 207 1.93 -21.50 1.05
#